data_98c488083d8407e6baa1e841d51533f8
#
_entry.id   98c488083d8407e6baa1e841d51533f8
#
_cell.length_a   1.000
_cell.length_b   1.000
_cell.length_c   1.000
_cell.angle_alpha   90.00
_cell.angle_beta   90.00
_cell.angle_gamma   90.00
#
_symmetry.space_group_name_H-M   'P 1'
#
loop_
_entity.id
_entity.type
_entity.pdbx_description
1 polymer ?
#
loop_
_entity_poly.entity_id
_entity_poly.type
_entity_poly.pdbx_seq_one_letter_code
_entity_poly.pdbx_strand_id
1 'polypeptide(L)'
;MKRIFCLFMFFAWASFAFSQSHGSLHIDQDSRIESLIAKQRSLYKVDSSFSGYRIHIFMEIGNEALDHAKATKSRFERAFPDIPIYLTYVEPYFRLRAGDFRNRVEAEKCLRRIKPRFKEAFVTADMIYRPKID
;
A
#
# COMPACT_ATOMS: atom_id res chain seq x y z
N MET A 1 34.72 58.33 -13.66
CA MET A 1 35.61 57.16 -13.53
C MET A 1 35.19 56.23 -12.39
N LYS A 2 34.89 56.70 -11.18
CA LYS A 2 34.49 55.83 -10.05
C LYS A 2 33.19 55.02 -10.30
N ARG A 3 32.20 55.56 -11.00
CA ARG A 3 30.93 54.89 -11.31
C ARG A 3 31.09 53.73 -12.30
N ILE A 4 31.99 53.83 -13.23
CA ILE A 4 32.28 52.80 -14.23
C ILE A 4 33.05 51.64 -13.58
N PHE A 5 33.89 51.92 -12.62
CA PHE A 5 34.66 50.94 -11.87
C PHE A 5 33.75 50.06 -10.97
N CYS A 6 32.72 50.66 -10.35
CA CYS A 6 31.72 49.92 -9.56
C CYS A 6 30.87 48.99 -10.44
N LEU A 7 30.50 49.41 -11.65
CA LEU A 7 29.76 48.57 -12.60
C LEU A 7 30.59 47.37 -13.08
N PHE A 8 31.88 47.55 -13.30
CA PHE A 8 32.76 46.45 -13.71
C PHE A 8 32.98 45.42 -12.56
N MET A 9 33.06 45.88 -11.32
CA MET A 9 33.17 45.03 -10.15
C MET A 9 31.90 44.20 -9.87
N PHE A 10 30.72 44.79 -10.15
CA PHE A 10 29.44 44.11 -10.02
C PHE A 10 29.25 43.02 -11.07
N PHE A 11 29.72 43.24 -12.30
CA PHE A 11 29.67 42.27 -13.39
C PHE A 11 30.63 41.08 -13.19
N ALA A 12 31.79 41.33 -12.57
CA ALA A 12 32.75 40.28 -12.23
C ALA A 12 32.22 39.32 -11.14
N TRP A 13 31.41 39.81 -10.20
CA TRP A 13 30.79 38.94 -9.16
C TRP A 13 29.64 38.07 -9.68
N ALA A 14 28.92 38.50 -10.71
CA ALA A 14 27.84 37.74 -11.33
C ALA A 14 28.36 36.46 -12.05
N SER A 15 29.64 36.43 -12.44
CA SER A 15 30.23 35.30 -13.18
C SER A 15 30.54 34.06 -12.31
N PHE A 16 30.52 34.18 -10.98
CA PHE A 16 30.81 33.07 -10.09
C PHE A 16 29.59 32.21 -9.73
N ALA A 17 28.37 32.55 -10.15
CA ALA A 17 27.14 31.91 -9.78
C ALA A 17 26.80 30.66 -10.62
N PHE A 18 27.54 30.30 -11.67
CA PHE A 18 27.21 29.20 -12.59
C PHE A 18 28.06 27.94 -12.45
N SER A 19 28.72 27.72 -11.32
CA SER A 19 29.48 26.48 -11.06
C SER A 19 28.69 25.52 -10.23
N GLN A 20 27.49 25.11 -10.71
CA GLN A 20 26.85 23.89 -10.22
C GLN A 20 27.12 22.78 -11.24
N SER A 21 28.21 22.04 -11.04
CA SER A 21 28.43 20.78 -11.75
C SER A 21 27.35 19.78 -11.31
N HIS A 22 26.58 19.28 -12.28
CA HIS A 22 25.74 18.11 -12.08
C HIS A 22 26.63 16.96 -11.66
N GLY A 23 26.62 16.64 -10.37
CA GLY A 23 27.28 15.45 -9.84
C GLY A 23 26.59 14.22 -10.41
N SER A 24 27.22 13.52 -11.34
CA SER A 24 26.78 12.19 -11.75
C SER A 24 27.18 11.22 -10.66
N LEU A 25 26.20 10.68 -9.93
CA LEU A 25 26.42 9.61 -9.00
C LEU A 25 26.65 8.31 -9.81
N HIS A 26 27.91 7.94 -10.00
CA HIS A 26 28.26 6.65 -10.57
C HIS A 26 28.32 5.64 -9.42
N ILE A 27 27.24 4.85 -9.29
CA ILE A 27 27.18 3.75 -8.32
C ILE A 27 27.82 2.54 -9.02
N ASP A 28 29.06 2.25 -8.69
CA ASP A 28 29.72 1.02 -9.15
C ASP A 28 29.22 -0.14 -8.28
N GLN A 29 28.20 -0.83 -8.77
CA GLN A 29 27.60 -1.98 -8.10
C GLN A 29 28.11 -3.26 -8.76
N ASP A 30 28.50 -4.25 -7.93
CA ASP A 30 28.79 -5.59 -8.39
C ASP A 30 27.57 -6.15 -9.20
N SER A 31 27.81 -6.64 -10.40
CA SER A 31 26.77 -7.22 -11.29
C SER A 31 25.96 -8.35 -10.62
N ARG A 32 26.51 -8.96 -9.57
CA ARG A 32 25.82 -9.95 -8.73
C ARG A 32 24.63 -9.34 -7.95
N ILE A 33 24.70 -8.06 -7.59
CA ILE A 33 23.61 -7.38 -6.89
C ILE A 33 22.40 -7.25 -7.80
N GLU A 34 22.58 -6.89 -9.07
CA GLU A 34 21.48 -6.82 -10.03
C GLU A 34 20.82 -8.19 -10.25
N SER A 35 21.62 -9.25 -10.34
CA SER A 35 21.09 -10.61 -10.50
C SER A 35 20.31 -11.07 -9.25
N LEU A 36 20.76 -10.71 -8.05
CA LEU A 36 20.05 -10.98 -6.79
C LEU A 36 18.74 -10.18 -6.70
N ILE A 37 18.74 -8.91 -7.09
CA ILE A 37 17.54 -8.07 -7.14
C ILE A 37 16.53 -8.62 -8.15
N ALA A 38 16.99 -9.03 -9.34
CA ALA A 38 16.15 -9.65 -10.36
C ALA A 38 15.52 -10.96 -9.86
N LYS A 39 16.32 -11.82 -9.21
CA LYS A 39 15.85 -13.07 -8.59
C LYS A 39 14.86 -12.79 -7.46
N GLN A 40 15.15 -11.82 -6.61
CA GLN A 40 14.25 -11.40 -5.55
C GLN A 40 12.91 -10.86 -6.10
N ARG A 41 12.96 -10.03 -7.15
CA ARG A 41 11.74 -9.54 -7.84
C ARG A 41 10.91 -10.66 -8.45
N SER A 42 11.54 -11.69 -9.02
CA SER A 42 10.84 -12.85 -9.56
C SER A 42 10.14 -13.68 -8.48
N LEU A 43 10.79 -13.86 -7.32
CA LEU A 43 10.19 -14.55 -6.17
C LEU A 43 9.02 -13.73 -5.58
N TYR A 44 9.13 -12.40 -5.51
CA TYR A 44 8.05 -11.54 -5.02
C TYR A 44 6.85 -11.44 -5.99
N LYS A 45 7.01 -11.76 -7.27
CA LYS A 45 5.87 -11.86 -8.20
C LYS A 45 5.00 -13.10 -7.95
N VAL A 46 5.58 -14.16 -7.39
CA VAL A 46 4.87 -15.43 -7.15
C VAL A 46 4.10 -15.41 -5.84
N ASP A 47 4.56 -14.67 -4.83
CA ASP A 47 3.89 -14.61 -3.52
C ASP A 47 3.88 -13.16 -3.00
N SER A 48 2.90 -12.39 -3.47
CA SER A 48 2.74 -10.98 -3.10
C SER A 48 2.00 -10.78 -1.77
N SER A 49 1.75 -11.86 -1.02
CA SER A 49 1.11 -11.80 0.28
C SER A 49 2.12 -11.62 1.41
N PHE A 50 1.77 -10.85 2.41
CA PHE A 50 2.55 -10.65 3.64
C PHE A 50 1.64 -10.51 4.85
N SER A 51 2.18 -10.72 6.03
CA SER A 51 1.42 -10.61 7.28
C SER A 51 0.90 -9.19 7.49
N GLY A 52 -0.38 -9.07 7.76
CA GLY A 52 -1.08 -7.82 8.01
C GLY A 52 -2.37 -8.04 8.79
N TYR A 53 -3.33 -7.15 8.56
CA TYR A 53 -4.62 -7.17 9.27
C TYR A 53 -5.77 -6.98 8.30
N ARG A 54 -6.86 -7.72 8.54
CA ARG A 54 -8.15 -7.55 7.87
C ARG A 54 -9.26 -7.39 8.91
N ILE A 55 -10.38 -6.85 8.49
CA ILE A 55 -11.58 -6.78 9.32
C ILE A 55 -12.45 -7.97 8.98
N HIS A 56 -12.71 -8.81 9.95
CA HIS A 56 -13.68 -9.91 9.87
C HIS A 56 -15.09 -9.32 9.86
N ILE A 57 -15.92 -9.72 8.89
CA ILE A 57 -17.28 -9.19 8.70
C ILE A 57 -18.33 -10.26 8.94
N PHE A 58 -18.06 -11.50 8.48
CA PHE A 58 -19.02 -12.59 8.48
C PHE A 58 -18.35 -13.95 8.48
N MET A 59 -18.95 -14.92 9.16
CA MET A 59 -18.52 -16.32 9.13
C MET A 59 -19.72 -17.21 9.42
N GLU A 60 -19.97 -18.18 8.55
CA GLU A 60 -21.08 -19.13 8.68
C GLU A 60 -20.73 -20.48 8.06
N ILE A 61 -21.43 -21.52 8.50
CA ILE A 61 -21.35 -22.90 7.97
C ILE A 61 -22.72 -23.35 7.50
N GLY A 62 -22.77 -24.27 6.55
CA GLY A 62 -24.02 -24.89 6.08
C GLY A 62 -24.37 -24.55 4.63
N ASN A 63 -25.48 -25.11 4.18
CA ASN A 63 -25.86 -25.07 2.76
C ASN A 63 -26.24 -23.66 2.26
N GLU A 64 -26.78 -22.81 3.13
CA GLU A 64 -27.17 -21.42 2.79
C GLU A 64 -26.07 -20.40 3.10
N ALA A 65 -24.98 -20.81 3.75
CA ALA A 65 -23.91 -19.94 4.18
C ALA A 65 -23.26 -19.17 3.01
N LEU A 66 -23.15 -19.78 1.83
CA LEU A 66 -22.64 -19.13 0.63
C LEU A 66 -23.54 -17.99 0.16
N ASP A 67 -24.86 -18.18 0.17
CA ASP A 67 -25.80 -17.16 -0.30
C ASP A 67 -25.90 -16.02 0.71
N HIS A 68 -25.90 -16.32 2.00
CA HIS A 68 -25.78 -15.32 3.06
C HIS A 68 -24.47 -14.51 2.95
N ALA A 69 -23.38 -15.18 2.66
CA ALA A 69 -22.09 -14.52 2.45
C ALA A 69 -22.14 -13.58 1.23
N LYS A 70 -22.69 -14.02 0.08
CA LYS A 70 -22.84 -13.18 -1.12
C LYS A 70 -23.75 -11.97 -0.86
N ALA A 71 -24.87 -12.16 -0.18
CA ALA A 71 -25.78 -11.09 0.19
C ALA A 71 -25.11 -10.07 1.12
N THR A 72 -24.37 -10.55 2.11
CA THR A 72 -23.60 -9.69 3.04
C THR A 72 -22.46 -8.96 2.32
N LYS A 73 -21.77 -9.62 1.40
CA LYS A 73 -20.74 -8.99 0.56
C LYS A 73 -21.33 -7.84 -0.26
N SER A 74 -22.42 -8.06 -0.97
CA SER A 74 -23.09 -7.02 -1.79
C SER A 74 -23.59 -5.84 -0.94
N ARG A 75 -24.07 -6.13 0.29
CA ARG A 75 -24.45 -5.09 1.25
C ARG A 75 -23.26 -4.27 1.72
N PHE A 76 -22.13 -4.92 1.93
CA PHE A 76 -20.88 -4.26 2.34
C PHE A 76 -20.32 -3.38 1.22
N GLU A 77 -20.21 -3.90 0.00
CA GLU A 77 -19.70 -3.18 -1.19
C GLU A 77 -20.50 -1.89 -1.48
N ARG A 78 -21.82 -1.95 -1.32
CA ARG A 78 -22.68 -0.75 -1.45
C ARG A 78 -22.46 0.28 -0.34
N ALA A 79 -22.11 -0.19 0.86
CA ALA A 79 -21.92 0.70 2.01
C ALA A 79 -20.49 1.29 2.09
N PHE A 80 -19.49 0.56 1.58
CA PHE A 80 -18.07 0.87 1.66
C PHE A 80 -17.35 0.51 0.36
N PRO A 81 -17.62 1.22 -0.75
CA PRO A 81 -17.04 0.90 -2.06
C PRO A 81 -15.53 1.10 -2.12
N ASP A 82 -14.98 1.87 -1.19
CA ASP A 82 -13.54 2.16 -1.04
C ASP A 82 -12.76 1.04 -0.35
N ILE A 83 -13.44 0.03 0.21
CA ILE A 83 -12.80 -1.04 0.98
C ILE A 83 -12.99 -2.38 0.26
N PRO A 84 -11.90 -3.04 -0.18
CA PRO A 84 -12.02 -4.35 -0.80
C PRO A 84 -12.55 -5.39 0.19
N ILE A 85 -13.40 -6.30 -0.29
CA ILE A 85 -13.94 -7.40 0.52
C ILE A 85 -13.74 -8.73 -0.19
N TYR A 86 -13.29 -9.72 0.56
CA TYR A 86 -12.88 -11.02 0.08
C TYR A 86 -13.77 -12.09 0.69
N LEU A 87 -14.39 -12.91 -0.18
CA LEU A 87 -15.09 -14.14 0.21
C LEU A 87 -14.11 -15.31 0.08
N THR A 88 -13.87 -16.00 1.16
CA THR A 88 -13.00 -17.19 1.22
C THR A 88 -13.74 -18.36 1.87
N TYR A 89 -13.51 -19.56 1.33
CA TYR A 89 -13.92 -20.79 1.97
C TYR A 89 -12.73 -21.43 2.67
N VAL A 90 -12.85 -21.59 3.97
CA VAL A 90 -11.87 -22.33 4.78
C VAL A 90 -12.66 -23.33 5.58
N GLU A 91 -12.61 -24.57 5.13
CA GLU A 91 -13.45 -25.66 5.60
C GLU A 91 -13.64 -25.67 7.12
N PRO A 92 -14.88 -25.73 7.62
CA PRO A 92 -16.16 -25.77 6.90
C PRO A 92 -16.82 -24.38 6.71
N TYR A 93 -16.10 -23.28 6.90
CA TYR A 93 -16.62 -21.92 7.02
C TYR A 93 -16.50 -21.10 5.73
N PHE A 94 -17.59 -20.44 5.34
CA PHE A 94 -17.55 -19.27 4.46
C PHE A 94 -17.25 -18.03 5.28
N ARG A 95 -16.21 -17.28 4.87
CA ARG A 95 -15.71 -16.10 5.60
C ARG A 95 -15.67 -14.89 4.71
N LEU A 96 -16.12 -13.73 5.23
CA LEU A 96 -15.91 -12.43 4.61
C LEU A 96 -14.91 -11.64 5.45
N ARG A 97 -13.87 -11.15 4.76
CA ARG A 97 -12.85 -10.29 5.35
C ARG A 97 -12.67 -9.06 4.47
N ALA A 98 -12.56 -7.88 5.09
CA ALA A 98 -12.48 -6.60 4.40
C ALA A 98 -11.17 -5.87 4.71
N GLY A 99 -10.66 -5.19 3.68
CA GLY A 99 -9.45 -4.35 3.74
C GLY A 99 -8.14 -5.14 3.77
N ASP A 100 -7.06 -4.44 3.43
CA ASP A 100 -5.69 -4.92 3.47
C ASP A 100 -4.86 -3.89 4.26
N PHE A 101 -4.74 -4.07 5.58
CA PHE A 101 -4.08 -3.10 6.46
C PHE A 101 -2.71 -3.60 6.90
N ARG A 102 -1.69 -2.76 6.79
CA ARG A 102 -0.32 -3.12 7.20
C ARG A 102 -0.16 -3.15 8.71
N ASN A 103 -0.90 -2.33 9.42
CA ASN A 103 -0.84 -2.28 10.87
C ASN A 103 -2.24 -2.30 11.50
N ARG A 104 -2.28 -2.72 12.77
CA ARG A 104 -3.52 -2.86 13.51
C ARG A 104 -4.24 -1.54 13.74
N VAL A 105 -3.50 -0.44 13.89
CA VAL A 105 -4.08 0.89 14.16
C VAL A 105 -4.93 1.38 12.99
N GLU A 106 -4.47 1.16 11.76
CA GLU A 106 -5.24 1.47 10.54
C GLU A 106 -6.51 0.62 10.46
N ALA A 107 -6.38 -0.68 10.71
CA ALA A 107 -7.52 -1.59 10.73
C ALA A 107 -8.57 -1.18 11.79
N GLU A 108 -8.15 -0.83 13.01
CA GLU A 108 -9.03 -0.36 14.08
C GLU A 108 -9.70 0.98 13.75
N LYS A 109 -8.99 1.89 13.08
CA LYS A 109 -9.57 3.14 12.58
C LYS A 109 -10.68 2.87 11.56
N CYS A 110 -10.45 1.96 10.63
CA CYS A 110 -11.43 1.56 9.64
C CYS A 110 -12.61 0.80 10.29
N LEU A 111 -12.33 -0.08 11.25
CA LEU A 111 -13.36 -0.81 12.02
C LEU A 111 -14.39 0.13 12.66
N ARG A 112 -13.95 1.27 13.20
CA ARG A 112 -14.88 2.27 13.77
C ARG A 112 -15.89 2.82 12.77
N ARG A 113 -15.54 2.89 11.48
CA ARG A 113 -16.47 3.28 10.39
C ARG A 113 -17.47 2.16 10.06
N ILE A 114 -17.02 0.92 10.15
CA ILE A 114 -17.78 -0.28 9.76
C ILE A 114 -18.75 -0.73 10.86
N LYS A 115 -18.33 -0.64 12.12
CA LYS A 115 -19.03 -1.21 13.30
C LYS A 115 -20.49 -0.76 13.47
N PRO A 116 -20.90 0.49 13.14
CA PRO A 116 -22.29 0.89 13.23
C PRO A 116 -23.27 0.06 12.36
N ARG A 117 -22.76 -0.46 11.21
CA ARG A 117 -23.54 -1.28 10.28
C ARG A 117 -23.30 -2.79 10.40
N PHE A 118 -22.10 -3.18 10.86
CA PHE A 118 -21.66 -4.56 11.06
C PHE A 118 -21.14 -4.71 12.49
N LYS A 119 -22.05 -4.92 13.43
CA LYS A 119 -21.77 -4.89 14.87
C LYS A 119 -20.79 -5.97 15.33
N GLU A 120 -20.78 -7.11 14.65
CA GLU A 120 -19.92 -8.26 14.98
C GLU A 120 -18.54 -8.17 14.33
N ALA A 121 -18.27 -7.13 13.55
CA ALA A 121 -16.97 -6.95 12.91
C ALA A 121 -15.84 -6.75 13.93
N PHE A 122 -14.67 -7.36 13.66
CA PHE A 122 -13.47 -7.22 14.48
C PHE A 122 -12.20 -7.33 13.63
N VAL A 123 -11.08 -6.79 14.14
CA VAL A 123 -9.77 -6.87 13.47
C VAL A 123 -9.15 -8.24 13.73
N THR A 124 -8.65 -8.88 12.69
CA THR A 124 -7.92 -10.15 12.73
C THR A 124 -6.61 -10.05 11.95
N ALA A 125 -5.58 -10.77 12.42
CA ALA A 125 -4.37 -10.95 11.62
C ALA A 125 -4.68 -11.85 10.42
N ASP A 126 -4.12 -11.48 9.25
CA ASP A 126 -4.32 -12.21 8.00
C ASP A 126 -3.17 -11.96 7.02
N MET A 127 -3.07 -12.79 5.99
CA MET A 127 -2.20 -12.52 4.86
C MET A 127 -2.89 -11.51 3.94
N ILE A 128 -2.24 -10.38 3.71
CA ILE A 128 -2.77 -9.30 2.87
C ILE A 128 -1.97 -9.18 1.56
N TYR A 129 -2.59 -8.63 0.53
CA TYR A 129 -1.94 -8.38 -0.74
C TYR A 129 -1.32 -6.99 -0.77
N ARG A 130 -0.21 -6.84 -1.48
CA ARG A 130 0.34 -5.51 -1.75
C ARG A 130 -0.61 -4.73 -2.65
N PRO A 131 -0.85 -3.44 -2.37
CA PRO A 131 -1.53 -2.60 -3.33
C PRO A 131 -0.74 -2.60 -4.63
N LYS A 132 -1.44 -2.73 -5.76
CA LYS A 132 -0.81 -2.53 -7.08
C LYS A 132 -0.37 -1.07 -7.14
N ILE A 133 0.91 -0.87 -7.32
CA ILE A 133 1.48 0.45 -7.63
C ILE A 133 1.40 0.52 -9.17
N ASP A 134 0.43 1.30 -9.65
CA ASP A 134 0.31 1.66 -11.06
C ASP A 134 1.37 2.69 -11.43
#